data_1fba6bb498825cba8ad36333394f059e
#
_entry.id   1fba6bb498825cba8ad36333394f059e
#
_cell.length_a   1.000
_cell.length_b   1.000
_cell.length_c   1.000
_cell.angle_alpha   90.00
_cell.angle_beta   90.00
_cell.angle_gamma   90.00
#
_symmetry.space_group_name_H-M   'P 1'
#
loop_
_entity.id
_entity.type
_entity.pdbx_description
1 polymer ?
#
loop_
_entity_poly.entity_id
_entity_poly.type
_entity_poly.pdbx_seq_one_letter_code
_entity_poly.pdbx_strand_id
1 'polypeptide(L)'
;MRQRNEARRLEILRAAARVFRRRGVAAAGMREIAEEAALSPGNLYHYFSGKDEILLFCQERTIERMLAAVQEARGTAAERLRAVLRAHVHSMLDEMEGATAHLDVEALPPRMRAPMVEKRDAYERAVRGIVAAGVKSREFARCDAALVTRAMLGAVNWTARWYRPDGPLGVDEIADGLSEYLVKGLA
;
A
#
# COMPACT_ATOMS: atom_id res chain seq x y z
N MET A 1 9.18 -12.35 -23.67
CA MET A 1 10.31 -12.10 -22.74
C MET A 1 9.95 -11.13 -21.61
N ARG A 2 9.39 -9.94 -21.86
CA ARG A 2 8.99 -8.96 -20.83
C ARG A 2 8.04 -9.52 -19.75
N GLN A 3 6.94 -10.16 -20.13
CA GLN A 3 5.96 -10.74 -19.19
C GLN A 3 6.55 -11.79 -18.24
N ARG A 4 7.45 -12.64 -18.75
CA ARG A 4 8.11 -13.66 -17.92
C ARG A 4 9.07 -13.05 -16.90
N ASN A 5 9.74 -11.97 -17.28
CA ASN A 5 10.62 -11.22 -16.36
C ASN A 5 9.79 -10.53 -15.25
N GLU A 6 8.67 -9.93 -15.63
CA GLU A 6 7.79 -9.25 -14.66
C GLU A 6 7.15 -10.24 -13.68
N ALA A 7 6.66 -11.40 -14.15
CA ALA A 7 6.16 -12.46 -13.29
C ALA A 7 7.22 -12.90 -12.27
N ARG A 8 8.48 -13.07 -12.72
CA ARG A 8 9.57 -13.46 -11.82
C ARG A 8 9.92 -12.36 -10.81
N ARG A 9 9.89 -11.11 -11.21
CA ARG A 9 10.06 -9.98 -10.27
C ARG A 9 8.97 -9.97 -9.20
N LEU A 10 7.72 -10.31 -9.54
CA LEU A 10 6.63 -10.44 -8.57
C LEU A 10 6.84 -11.59 -7.58
N GLU A 11 7.35 -12.73 -8.03
CA GLU A 11 7.70 -13.84 -7.14
C GLU A 11 8.79 -13.44 -6.14
N ILE A 12 9.82 -12.74 -6.62
CA ILE A 12 10.90 -12.21 -5.78
C ILE A 12 10.35 -11.19 -4.78
N LEU A 13 9.43 -10.31 -5.22
CA LEU A 13 8.77 -9.35 -4.36
C LEU A 13 8.04 -10.04 -3.20
N ARG A 14 7.27 -11.10 -3.49
CA ARG A 14 6.57 -11.88 -2.46
C ARG A 14 7.52 -12.51 -1.45
N ALA A 15 8.63 -13.05 -1.92
CA ALA A 15 9.67 -13.61 -1.07
C ALA A 15 10.30 -12.50 -0.19
N ALA A 16 10.67 -11.37 -0.79
CA ALA A 16 11.22 -10.23 -0.06
C ALA A 16 10.24 -9.70 1.00
N ALA A 17 8.95 -9.62 0.68
CA ALA A 17 7.92 -9.21 1.62
C ALA A 17 7.87 -10.09 2.87
N ARG A 18 7.95 -11.42 2.70
CA ARG A 18 8.02 -12.36 3.83
C ARG A 18 9.27 -12.14 4.68
N VAL A 19 10.43 -11.92 4.04
CA VAL A 19 11.68 -11.65 4.74
C VAL A 19 11.62 -10.31 5.49
N PHE A 20 11.14 -9.26 4.84
CA PHE A 20 10.97 -7.93 5.47
C PHE A 20 10.03 -7.97 6.68
N ARG A 21 8.96 -8.77 6.62
CA ARG A 21 8.04 -8.95 7.75
C ARG A 21 8.69 -9.64 8.94
N ARG A 22 9.48 -10.69 8.69
CA ARG A 22 10.15 -11.45 9.76
C ARG A 22 11.31 -10.68 10.41
N ARG A 23 12.10 -9.96 9.61
CA ARG A 23 13.37 -9.38 10.03
C ARG A 23 13.34 -7.84 10.14
N GLY A 24 12.35 -7.20 9.56
CA GLY A 24 12.40 -5.78 9.24
C GLY A 24 13.29 -5.49 8.03
N VAL A 25 13.04 -4.38 7.37
CA VAL A 25 13.78 -3.97 6.14
C VAL A 25 15.28 -3.81 6.41
N ALA A 26 15.65 -3.22 7.56
CA ALA A 26 17.04 -2.95 7.90
C ALA A 26 17.87 -4.23 8.00
N ALA A 27 17.37 -5.26 8.67
CA ALA A 27 18.11 -6.51 8.93
C ALA A 27 18.01 -7.53 7.77
N ALA A 28 17.05 -7.38 6.85
CA ALA A 28 16.89 -8.28 5.71
C ALA A 28 18.09 -8.23 4.77
N GLY A 29 18.56 -9.41 4.33
CA GLY A 29 19.70 -9.55 3.42
C GLY A 29 19.31 -10.12 2.06
N MET A 30 20.06 -9.76 1.00
CA MET A 30 19.85 -10.28 -0.36
C MET A 30 19.97 -11.80 -0.45
N ARG A 31 20.85 -12.42 0.36
CA ARG A 31 20.98 -13.90 0.40
C ARG A 31 19.71 -14.56 0.93
N GLU A 32 19.16 -14.04 2.02
CA GLU A 32 17.92 -14.56 2.61
C GLU A 32 16.72 -14.39 1.66
N ILE A 33 16.66 -13.25 0.95
CA ILE A 33 15.63 -13.03 -0.08
C ILE A 33 15.80 -14.02 -1.25
N ALA A 34 17.04 -14.30 -1.66
CA ALA A 34 17.28 -15.28 -2.71
C ALA A 34 16.84 -16.70 -2.30
N GLU A 35 17.20 -17.13 -1.10
CA GLU A 35 16.78 -18.40 -0.52
C GLU A 35 15.25 -18.52 -0.47
N GLU A 36 14.58 -17.48 0.07
CA GLU A 36 13.12 -17.42 0.15
C GLU A 36 12.43 -17.45 -1.23
N ALA A 37 13.09 -16.90 -2.28
CA ALA A 37 12.62 -16.90 -3.67
C ALA A 37 13.00 -18.16 -4.44
N ALA A 38 13.65 -19.14 -3.81
CA ALA A 38 14.24 -20.33 -4.45
C ALA A 38 15.18 -19.95 -5.63
N LEU A 39 16.06 -18.96 -5.39
CA LEU A 39 17.07 -18.47 -6.32
C LEU A 39 18.48 -18.57 -5.73
N SER A 40 19.48 -18.71 -6.60
CA SER A 40 20.84 -18.37 -6.19
C SER A 40 20.99 -16.85 -6.04
N PRO A 41 21.90 -16.38 -5.16
CA PRO A 41 22.17 -14.93 -5.03
C PRO A 41 22.53 -14.29 -6.38
N GLY A 42 23.33 -14.94 -7.22
CA GLY A 42 23.67 -14.45 -8.55
C GLY A 42 22.44 -14.25 -9.44
N ASN A 43 21.51 -15.21 -9.43
CA ASN A 43 20.25 -15.07 -10.17
C ASN A 43 19.37 -13.93 -9.65
N LEU A 44 19.33 -13.69 -8.33
CA LEU A 44 18.59 -12.55 -7.78
C LEU A 44 19.14 -11.22 -8.29
N TYR A 45 20.46 -11.07 -8.39
CA TYR A 45 21.10 -9.84 -8.88
C TYR A 45 20.84 -9.55 -10.37
N HIS A 46 20.37 -10.52 -11.16
CA HIS A 46 19.88 -10.25 -12.53
C HIS A 46 18.54 -9.50 -12.55
N TYR A 47 17.76 -9.58 -11.49
CA TYR A 47 16.44 -8.93 -11.38
C TYR A 47 16.47 -7.64 -10.60
N PHE A 48 17.30 -7.56 -9.57
CA PHE A 48 17.40 -6.42 -8.66
C PHE A 48 18.85 -6.21 -8.24
N SER A 49 19.34 -4.98 -8.41
CA SER A 49 20.73 -4.62 -8.07
C SER A 49 21.00 -4.60 -6.56
N GLY A 50 19.94 -4.58 -5.74
CA GLY A 50 20.05 -4.58 -4.29
C GLY A 50 18.69 -4.53 -3.60
N LYS A 51 18.73 -4.60 -2.28
CA LYS A 51 17.57 -4.58 -1.39
C LYS A 51 16.71 -3.32 -1.58
N ASP A 52 17.36 -2.18 -1.77
CA ASP A 52 16.66 -0.89 -1.93
C ASP A 52 15.82 -0.86 -3.21
N GLU A 53 16.28 -1.50 -4.29
CA GLU A 53 15.50 -1.61 -5.52
C GLU A 53 14.29 -2.53 -5.33
N ILE A 54 14.44 -3.62 -4.58
CA ILE A 54 13.31 -4.50 -4.22
C ILE A 54 12.29 -3.71 -3.39
N LEU A 55 12.76 -2.98 -2.38
CA LEU A 55 11.88 -2.18 -1.52
C LEU A 55 11.14 -1.11 -2.33
N LEU A 56 11.85 -0.39 -3.20
CA LEU A 56 11.23 0.59 -4.10
C LEU A 56 10.17 -0.06 -4.98
N PHE A 57 10.48 -1.20 -5.60
CA PHE A 57 9.53 -1.93 -6.44
C PHE A 57 8.28 -2.38 -5.67
N CYS A 58 8.44 -2.83 -4.42
CA CYS A 58 7.31 -3.13 -3.53
C CYS A 58 6.42 -1.90 -3.33
N GLN A 59 7.02 -0.77 -2.97
CA GLN A 59 6.30 0.46 -2.68
C GLN A 59 5.62 1.04 -3.92
N GLU A 60 6.28 1.01 -5.07
CA GLU A 60 5.70 1.46 -6.34
C GLU A 60 4.48 0.64 -6.73
N ARG A 61 4.57 -0.69 -6.65
CA ARG A 61 3.43 -1.57 -6.94
C ARG A 61 2.23 -1.31 -6.04
N THR A 62 2.47 -1.12 -4.76
CA THR A 62 1.39 -0.84 -3.81
C THR A 62 0.70 0.49 -4.13
N ILE A 63 1.46 1.56 -4.33
CA ILE A 63 0.88 2.88 -4.62
C ILE A 63 0.18 2.93 -5.98
N GLU A 64 0.69 2.21 -6.99
CA GLU A 64 0.05 2.09 -8.30
C GLU A 64 -1.33 1.41 -8.20
N ARG A 65 -1.45 0.34 -7.41
CA ARG A 65 -2.75 -0.31 -7.16
C ARG A 65 -3.72 0.62 -6.44
N MET A 66 -3.24 1.37 -5.45
CA MET A 66 -4.06 2.34 -4.72
C MET A 66 -4.53 3.48 -5.63
N LEU A 67 -3.67 3.98 -6.52
CA LEU A 67 -4.05 4.99 -7.52
C LEU A 67 -5.04 4.44 -8.56
N ALA A 68 -4.86 3.19 -9.00
CA ALA A 68 -5.80 2.52 -9.89
C ALA A 68 -7.19 2.40 -9.24
N ALA A 69 -7.27 2.03 -7.97
CA ALA A 69 -8.52 1.96 -7.23
C ALA A 69 -9.26 3.32 -7.19
N VAL A 70 -8.53 4.43 -7.06
CA VAL A 70 -9.14 5.78 -7.15
C VAL A 70 -9.70 6.05 -8.54
N GLN A 71 -8.98 5.65 -9.59
CA GLN A 71 -9.38 5.86 -10.99
C GLN A 71 -10.58 4.97 -11.38
N GLU A 72 -10.68 3.79 -10.81
CA GLU A 72 -11.73 2.81 -11.08
C GLU A 72 -13.00 3.05 -10.26
N ALA A 73 -12.91 3.74 -9.13
CA ALA A 73 -14.04 3.99 -8.25
C ALA A 73 -15.15 4.80 -8.93
N ARG A 74 -16.39 4.32 -8.87
CA ARG A 74 -17.58 4.91 -9.48
C ARG A 74 -18.67 5.13 -8.44
N GLY A 75 -19.70 5.91 -8.80
CA GLY A 75 -20.83 6.21 -7.96
C GLY A 75 -20.71 7.52 -7.20
N THR A 76 -21.45 7.63 -6.10
CA THR A 76 -21.45 8.77 -5.18
C THR A 76 -20.09 8.97 -4.52
N ALA A 77 -19.87 10.09 -3.85
CA ALA A 77 -18.60 10.34 -3.14
C ALA A 77 -18.38 9.30 -2.01
N ALA A 78 -19.45 8.92 -1.30
CA ALA A 78 -19.38 7.90 -0.25
C ALA A 78 -19.04 6.51 -0.82
N GLU A 79 -19.66 6.10 -1.92
CA GLU A 79 -19.35 4.82 -2.57
C GLU A 79 -17.92 4.77 -3.07
N ARG A 80 -17.46 5.83 -3.73
CA ARG A 80 -16.09 5.95 -4.22
C ARG A 80 -15.07 5.94 -3.07
N LEU A 81 -15.33 6.70 -2.02
CA LEU A 81 -14.42 6.77 -0.86
C LEU A 81 -14.34 5.42 -0.16
N ARG A 82 -15.48 4.76 0.04
CA ARG A 82 -15.53 3.41 0.64
C ARG A 82 -14.72 2.40 -0.19
N ALA A 83 -14.91 2.37 -1.51
CA ALA A 83 -14.17 1.48 -2.39
C ALA A 83 -12.65 1.74 -2.33
N VAL A 84 -12.23 2.99 -2.32
CA VAL A 84 -10.82 3.38 -2.24
C VAL A 84 -10.20 3.01 -0.90
N LEU A 85 -10.86 3.30 0.23
CA LEU A 85 -10.37 2.93 1.55
C LEU A 85 -10.30 1.41 1.73
N ARG A 86 -11.29 0.68 1.22
CA ARG A 86 -11.29 -0.79 1.20
C ARG A 86 -10.07 -1.33 0.43
N ALA A 87 -9.84 -0.85 -0.79
CA ALA A 87 -8.68 -1.22 -1.59
C ALA A 87 -7.36 -0.87 -0.91
N HIS A 88 -7.32 0.25 -0.17
CA HIS A 88 -6.14 0.63 0.61
C HIS A 88 -5.88 -0.38 1.74
N VAL A 89 -6.89 -0.76 2.53
CA VAL A 89 -6.74 -1.78 3.58
C VAL A 89 -6.21 -3.09 2.98
N HIS A 90 -6.79 -3.56 1.87
CA HIS A 90 -6.28 -4.74 1.18
C HIS A 90 -4.82 -4.57 0.78
N SER A 91 -4.45 -3.42 0.23
CA SER A 91 -3.06 -3.13 -0.15
C SER A 91 -2.11 -3.11 1.04
N MET A 92 -2.60 -2.74 2.24
CA MET A 92 -1.82 -2.72 3.47
C MET A 92 -1.67 -4.10 4.12
N LEU A 93 -2.68 -4.95 4.00
CA LEU A 93 -2.75 -6.25 4.71
C LEU A 93 -2.50 -7.45 3.80
N ASP A 94 -2.39 -7.23 2.49
CA ASP A 94 -2.05 -8.29 1.53
C ASP A 94 -0.66 -8.86 1.83
N GLU A 95 -0.65 -10.10 2.32
CA GLU A 95 0.58 -10.83 2.61
C GLU A 95 1.46 -11.08 1.37
N MET A 96 0.83 -11.04 0.20
CA MET A 96 1.45 -11.45 -1.05
C MET A 96 2.39 -10.39 -1.64
N GLU A 97 2.21 -9.09 -1.30
CA GLU A 97 2.91 -8.00 -1.98
C GLU A 97 3.68 -7.03 -1.06
N GLY A 98 3.90 -7.39 0.21
CA GLY A 98 4.84 -6.64 1.05
C GLY A 98 4.28 -5.38 1.68
N ALA A 99 3.03 -5.43 2.11
CA ALA A 99 2.32 -4.31 2.72
C ALA A 99 3.12 -3.56 3.80
N THR A 100 3.90 -4.27 4.61
CA THR A 100 4.74 -3.64 5.65
C THR A 100 5.89 -2.80 5.08
N ALA A 101 6.38 -3.13 3.89
CA ALA A 101 7.45 -2.36 3.25
C ALA A 101 6.97 -0.99 2.75
N HIS A 102 5.65 -0.82 2.48
CA HIS A 102 5.09 0.45 2.05
C HIS A 102 5.19 1.56 3.11
N LEU A 103 5.15 1.22 4.38
CA LEU A 103 5.22 2.20 5.46
C LEU A 103 6.62 2.75 5.71
N ASP A 104 7.66 2.07 5.24
CA ASP A 104 9.05 2.41 5.52
C ASP A 104 9.72 3.17 4.37
N VAL A 105 9.14 4.32 3.98
CA VAL A 105 9.74 5.21 2.96
C VAL A 105 11.10 5.73 3.42
N GLU A 106 11.29 5.89 4.72
CA GLU A 106 12.54 6.37 5.31
C GLU A 106 13.71 5.38 5.13
N ALA A 107 13.40 4.09 4.91
CA ALA A 107 14.40 3.08 4.59
C ALA A 107 14.96 3.20 3.16
N LEU A 108 14.31 3.98 2.28
CA LEU A 108 14.80 4.22 0.93
C LEU A 108 15.95 5.24 0.93
N PRO A 109 16.97 5.05 0.08
CA PRO A 109 17.99 6.07 -0.19
C PRO A 109 17.34 7.39 -0.65
N PRO A 110 17.92 8.56 -0.32
CA PRO A 110 17.33 9.87 -0.65
C PRO A 110 16.91 10.03 -2.11
N ARG A 111 17.72 9.53 -3.06
CA ARG A 111 17.44 9.59 -4.50
C ARG A 111 16.19 8.80 -4.92
N MET A 112 15.83 7.74 -4.18
CA MET A 112 14.65 6.90 -4.42
C MET A 112 13.44 7.39 -3.62
N ARG A 113 13.68 8.05 -2.48
CA ARG A 113 12.65 8.54 -1.58
C ARG A 113 11.82 9.66 -2.19
N ALA A 114 12.43 10.66 -2.78
CA ALA A 114 11.73 11.84 -3.29
C ALA A 114 10.64 11.50 -4.34
N PRO A 115 10.92 10.69 -5.39
CA PRO A 115 9.87 10.27 -6.33
C PRO A 115 8.76 9.44 -5.67
N MET A 116 9.09 8.65 -4.63
CA MET A 116 8.10 7.84 -3.91
C MET A 116 7.18 8.70 -3.06
N VAL A 117 7.71 9.71 -2.38
CA VAL A 117 6.93 10.70 -1.64
C VAL A 117 5.96 11.42 -2.59
N GLU A 118 6.42 11.83 -3.78
CA GLU A 118 5.56 12.48 -4.78
C GLU A 118 4.39 11.60 -5.22
N LYS A 119 4.61 10.31 -5.44
CA LYS A 119 3.54 9.33 -5.74
C LYS A 119 2.55 9.21 -4.58
N ARG A 120 3.01 9.18 -3.34
CA ARG A 120 2.16 9.14 -2.13
C ARG A 120 1.33 10.40 -1.98
N ASP A 121 1.93 11.57 -2.23
CA ASP A 121 1.23 12.84 -2.22
C ASP A 121 0.18 12.92 -3.33
N ALA A 122 0.46 12.34 -4.50
CA ALA A 122 -0.53 12.25 -5.58
C ALA A 122 -1.74 11.38 -5.16
N TYR A 123 -1.51 10.28 -4.47
CA TYR A 123 -2.58 9.44 -3.93
C TYR A 123 -3.40 10.19 -2.86
N GLU A 124 -2.73 10.86 -1.90
CA GLU A 124 -3.42 11.67 -0.88
C GLU A 124 -4.29 12.75 -1.54
N ARG A 125 -3.76 13.50 -2.50
CA ARG A 125 -4.51 14.51 -3.26
C ARG A 125 -5.72 13.93 -3.98
N ALA A 126 -5.60 12.74 -4.55
CA ALA A 126 -6.69 12.07 -5.25
C ALA A 126 -7.83 11.67 -4.29
N VAL A 127 -7.50 11.08 -3.13
CA VAL A 127 -8.49 10.76 -2.08
C VAL A 127 -9.14 12.03 -1.54
N ARG A 128 -8.36 13.07 -1.25
CA ARG A 128 -8.86 14.38 -0.82
C ARG A 128 -9.83 14.98 -1.84
N GLY A 129 -9.59 14.78 -3.12
CA GLY A 129 -10.51 15.20 -4.18
C GLY A 129 -11.89 14.54 -4.06
N ILE A 130 -11.96 13.27 -3.65
CA ILE A 130 -13.24 12.58 -3.41
C ILE A 130 -13.96 13.19 -2.20
N VAL A 131 -13.24 13.41 -1.09
CA VAL A 131 -13.82 14.03 0.12
C VAL A 131 -14.33 15.45 -0.19
N ALA A 132 -13.54 16.28 -0.87
CA ALA A 132 -13.93 17.63 -1.26
C ALA A 132 -15.15 17.64 -2.19
N ALA A 133 -15.24 16.69 -3.13
CA ALA A 133 -16.40 16.54 -3.99
C ALA A 133 -17.66 16.19 -3.20
N GLY A 134 -17.57 15.29 -2.21
CA GLY A 134 -18.69 14.93 -1.32
C GLY A 134 -19.16 16.09 -0.45
N VAL A 135 -18.25 16.90 0.07
CA VAL A 135 -18.62 18.15 0.80
C VAL A 135 -19.31 19.14 -0.14
N LYS A 136 -18.81 19.30 -1.37
CA LYS A 136 -19.40 20.20 -2.37
C LYS A 136 -20.81 19.77 -2.79
N SER A 137 -21.03 18.47 -2.96
CA SER A 137 -22.34 17.88 -3.30
C SER A 137 -23.30 17.80 -2.10
N ARG A 138 -22.84 18.15 -0.89
CA ARG A 138 -23.58 18.01 0.39
C ARG A 138 -23.88 16.54 0.76
N GLU A 139 -23.15 15.62 0.20
CA GLU A 139 -23.18 14.20 0.59
C GLU A 139 -22.41 13.99 1.90
N PHE A 140 -21.39 14.81 2.13
CA PHE A 140 -20.64 14.88 3.39
C PHE A 140 -20.89 16.20 4.12
N ALA A 141 -20.87 16.12 5.44
CA ALA A 141 -20.89 17.31 6.31
C ALA A 141 -19.69 18.21 6.00
N ARG A 142 -19.84 19.50 6.32
CA ARG A 142 -18.76 20.48 6.12
C ARG A 142 -17.55 20.14 6.99
N CYS A 143 -16.42 19.86 6.36
CA CYS A 143 -15.17 19.54 7.04
C CYS A 143 -13.95 20.10 6.27
N ASP A 144 -12.79 20.11 6.92
CA ASP A 144 -11.50 20.28 6.24
C ASP A 144 -11.12 18.96 5.55
N ALA A 145 -11.27 18.92 4.23
CA ALA A 145 -11.00 17.74 3.43
C ALA A 145 -9.54 17.25 3.55
N ALA A 146 -8.58 18.15 3.75
CA ALA A 146 -7.17 17.77 3.89
C ALA A 146 -6.91 17.09 5.24
N LEU A 147 -7.44 17.67 6.32
CA LEU A 147 -7.32 17.11 7.67
C LEU A 147 -7.99 15.74 7.76
N VAL A 148 -9.23 15.65 7.29
CA VAL A 148 -10.01 14.41 7.33
C VAL A 148 -9.37 13.32 6.51
N THR A 149 -8.89 13.62 5.30
CA THR A 149 -8.18 12.65 4.46
C THR A 149 -6.95 12.10 5.18
N ARG A 150 -6.13 12.95 5.78
CA ARG A 150 -4.95 12.50 6.53
C ARG A 150 -5.31 11.63 7.73
N ALA A 151 -6.38 11.97 8.45
CA ALA A 151 -6.87 11.16 9.56
C ALA A 151 -7.33 9.76 9.10
N MET A 152 -8.09 9.69 8.00
CA MET A 152 -8.54 8.42 7.42
C MET A 152 -7.37 7.56 6.93
N LEU A 153 -6.45 8.15 6.16
CA LEU A 153 -5.28 7.43 5.66
C LEU A 153 -4.36 6.99 6.82
N GLY A 154 -4.25 7.80 7.88
CA GLY A 154 -3.55 7.41 9.10
C GLY A 154 -4.18 6.20 9.78
N ALA A 155 -5.50 6.18 9.92
CA ALA A 155 -6.24 5.05 10.50
C ALA A 155 -6.06 3.77 9.68
N VAL A 156 -6.16 3.85 8.35
CA VAL A 156 -5.94 2.72 7.45
C VAL A 156 -4.50 2.24 7.51
N ASN A 157 -3.51 3.13 7.44
CA ASN A 157 -2.10 2.77 7.53
C ASN A 157 -1.75 2.07 8.85
N TRP A 158 -2.41 2.47 9.94
CA TRP A 158 -2.17 1.87 11.26
C TRP A 158 -2.58 0.40 11.33
N THR A 159 -3.46 -0.09 10.44
CA THR A 159 -3.87 -1.51 10.39
C THR A 159 -2.68 -2.46 10.24
N ALA A 160 -1.67 -2.09 9.47
CA ALA A 160 -0.45 -2.88 9.29
C ALA A 160 0.36 -3.11 10.58
N ARG A 161 0.11 -2.32 11.63
CA ARG A 161 0.80 -2.45 12.94
C ARG A 161 0.16 -3.47 13.86
N TRP A 162 -1.14 -3.63 13.79
CA TRP A 162 -1.87 -4.49 14.72
C TRP A 162 -2.51 -5.72 14.06
N TYR A 163 -2.66 -5.74 12.75
CA TYR A 163 -3.20 -6.89 12.04
C TYR A 163 -2.33 -8.13 12.25
N ARG A 164 -2.98 -9.24 12.48
CA ARG A 164 -2.38 -10.58 12.57
C ARG A 164 -3.16 -11.54 11.70
N PRO A 165 -2.49 -12.29 10.78
CA PRO A 165 -3.16 -13.25 9.91
C PRO A 165 -3.90 -14.36 10.64
N ASP A 166 -3.42 -14.72 11.84
CA ASP A 166 -4.00 -15.70 12.75
C ASP A 166 -4.97 -15.07 13.79
N GLY A 167 -5.27 -13.79 13.63
CA GLY A 167 -6.17 -13.04 14.50
C GLY A 167 -7.66 -13.34 14.22
N PRO A 168 -8.56 -12.78 15.06
CA PRO A 168 -10.00 -13.06 14.96
C PRO A 168 -10.68 -12.38 13.77
N LEU A 169 -10.06 -11.38 13.11
CA LEU A 169 -10.64 -10.61 12.01
C LEU A 169 -9.87 -10.88 10.71
N GLY A 170 -10.60 -11.24 9.68
CA GLY A 170 -10.07 -11.35 8.33
C GLY A 170 -9.84 -9.99 7.67
N VAL A 171 -9.05 -9.98 6.58
CA VAL A 171 -8.74 -8.75 5.82
C VAL A 171 -10.00 -8.08 5.29
N ASP A 172 -10.95 -8.86 4.76
CA ASP A 172 -12.22 -8.35 4.25
C ASP A 172 -13.06 -7.69 5.34
N GLU A 173 -13.16 -8.31 6.52
CA GLU A 173 -13.90 -7.77 7.65
C GLU A 173 -13.32 -6.43 8.13
N ILE A 174 -11.99 -6.33 8.19
CA ILE A 174 -11.30 -5.09 8.55
C ILE A 174 -11.52 -4.03 7.46
N ALA A 175 -11.40 -4.41 6.19
CA ALA A 175 -11.56 -3.49 5.07
C ALA A 175 -12.98 -2.93 5.01
N ASP A 176 -13.99 -3.78 5.14
CA ASP A 176 -15.41 -3.38 5.13
C ASP A 176 -15.76 -2.56 6.36
N GLY A 177 -15.43 -3.05 7.55
CA GLY A 177 -15.75 -2.37 8.80
C GLY A 177 -15.09 -1.01 8.92
N LEU A 178 -13.80 -0.91 8.63
CA LEU A 178 -13.06 0.35 8.74
C LEU A 178 -13.48 1.37 7.68
N SER A 179 -13.65 0.95 6.41
CA SER A 179 -14.09 1.84 5.34
C SER A 179 -15.51 2.38 5.60
N GLU A 180 -16.43 1.51 6.05
CA GLU A 180 -17.79 1.93 6.42
C GLU A 180 -17.79 2.90 7.59
N TYR A 181 -17.04 2.60 8.67
CA TYR A 181 -16.95 3.46 9.85
C TYR A 181 -16.41 4.87 9.49
N LEU A 182 -15.32 4.91 8.72
CA LEU A 182 -14.68 6.18 8.34
C LEU A 182 -15.57 7.01 7.42
N VAL A 183 -16.29 6.39 6.48
CA VAL A 183 -17.20 7.12 5.59
C VAL A 183 -18.45 7.61 6.33
N LYS A 184 -19.02 6.82 7.24
CA LYS A 184 -20.14 7.25 8.10
C LYS A 184 -19.79 8.46 8.96
N GLY A 185 -18.57 8.59 9.39
CA GLY A 185 -18.09 9.74 10.15
C GLY A 185 -18.10 11.06 9.37
N LEU A 186 -18.43 11.04 8.08
CA LEU A 186 -18.55 12.22 7.22
C LEU A 186 -20.01 12.64 6.96
N ALA A 187 -20.98 11.81 7.36
CA ALA A 187 -22.40 12.07 7.14
C ALA A 187 -22.97 13.23 8.00
#